data_6657458a40d3e180ee410363052829e5
#
_entry.id   6657458a40d3e180ee410363052829e5
#
_cell.length_a   1.000
_cell.length_b   1.000
_cell.length_c   1.000
_cell.angle_alpha   90.00
_cell.angle_beta   90.00
_cell.angle_gamma   90.00
#
_symmetry.space_group_name_H-M   'P 1'
#
loop_
_entity.id
_entity.type
_entity.pdbx_description
1 polymer ?
#
loop_
_entity_poly.entity_id
_entity_poly.type
_entity_poly.pdbx_seq_one_letter_code
_entity_poly.pdbx_strand_id
1 'polypeptide(L)'
;MELAKAILVYLIVIIAFILISFAARAISAPRKHRQEARFNASQENASELPKLPEFTPDDRVLILAPHPDDEAIGTAGVIQRALSRGAKLKVVYLTNGDSNELSFLVYEKRPMLIGREAIELGEIRINESRSAMKLLGLNDSDVVFLGYPDFGTLSIFVQHWKRPYRSFITRLSKVSYKDALSPGAPYLGESILSDLESVMKKFKPTKIFVSSPADRNPDHQALFLYSTVALLDLNRSNALSQTEVFPYLVHFRGWPSPSGYAPNMYISPPSQLSSSGMHWEGLNLSPEELSRKHEAILAYQSQNSYSPRFLPSFARQNEIFGSYELFLLNRQKEGNISWLQFEEISNLELQGNISDLQESYDEASQSLISNVAYAYSNTSIFVRLILRRSFEPDRKISLFLFGYSSRTNFSEMPKIRLVVSPFATSVYDGERRILSSGASVSRQKGGIIVKVPLKLLGKPDYVLTATKTGAGEMPVSETFWRVLVLE
;
A
#
# COMPACT_ATOMS: atom_id res chain seq x y z
N MET A 1 -5.81 -47.04 -55.81
CA MET A 1 -7.03 -46.45 -55.19
C MET A 1 -6.77 -46.01 -53.76
N GLU A 2 -6.11 -46.76 -52.91
CA GLU A 2 -5.79 -46.43 -51.52
C GLU A 2 -4.81 -45.22 -51.36
N LEU A 3 -3.77 -45.14 -52.20
CA LEU A 3 -2.80 -44.06 -52.18
C LEU A 3 -3.46 -42.69 -52.51
N ALA A 4 -4.38 -42.67 -53.47
CA ALA A 4 -5.09 -41.44 -53.85
C ALA A 4 -6.03 -40.95 -52.71
N LYS A 5 -6.65 -41.87 -51.97
CA LYS A 5 -7.46 -41.53 -50.78
C LYS A 5 -6.60 -40.98 -49.66
N ALA A 6 -5.42 -41.55 -49.41
CA ALA A 6 -4.48 -41.05 -48.38
C ALA A 6 -3.99 -39.64 -48.72
N ILE A 7 -3.65 -39.38 -49.97
CA ILE A 7 -3.23 -38.05 -50.44
C ILE A 7 -4.35 -37.01 -50.27
N LEU A 8 -5.59 -37.39 -50.60
CA LEU A 8 -6.76 -36.53 -50.47
C LEU A 8 -7.03 -36.17 -49.00
N VAL A 9 -6.95 -37.15 -48.09
CA VAL A 9 -7.10 -36.91 -46.64
C VAL A 9 -6.01 -35.99 -46.12
N TYR A 10 -4.75 -36.15 -46.54
CA TYR A 10 -3.64 -35.29 -46.15
C TYR A 10 -3.83 -33.85 -46.62
N LEU A 11 -4.27 -33.63 -47.83
CA LEU A 11 -4.61 -32.34 -48.40
C LEU A 11 -5.75 -31.63 -47.62
N ILE A 12 -6.81 -32.39 -47.28
CA ILE A 12 -7.92 -31.86 -46.47
C ILE A 12 -7.44 -31.41 -45.08
N VAL A 13 -6.58 -32.20 -44.43
CA VAL A 13 -6.01 -31.84 -43.11
C VAL A 13 -5.13 -30.58 -43.21
N ILE A 14 -4.29 -30.44 -44.24
CA ILE A 14 -3.49 -29.26 -44.45
C ILE A 14 -4.38 -28.04 -44.72
N ILE A 15 -5.38 -28.15 -45.56
CA ILE A 15 -6.32 -27.03 -45.82
C ILE A 15 -7.07 -26.64 -44.56
N ALA A 16 -7.56 -27.62 -43.76
CA ALA A 16 -8.21 -27.35 -42.50
C ALA A 16 -7.29 -26.63 -41.52
N PHE A 17 -5.99 -27.02 -41.40
CA PHE A 17 -5.02 -26.38 -40.56
C PHE A 17 -4.71 -24.92 -40.97
N ILE A 18 -4.62 -24.70 -42.30
CA ILE A 18 -4.45 -23.35 -42.87
C ILE A 18 -5.67 -22.48 -42.56
N LEU A 19 -6.88 -22.99 -42.76
CA LEU A 19 -8.11 -22.23 -42.46
C LEU A 19 -8.30 -21.93 -40.99
N ILE A 20 -7.96 -22.88 -40.11
CA ILE A 20 -7.98 -22.67 -38.66
C ILE A 20 -6.95 -21.61 -38.24
N SER A 21 -5.75 -21.65 -38.84
CA SER A 21 -4.70 -20.65 -38.60
C SER A 21 -5.08 -19.26 -39.06
N PHE A 22 -5.75 -19.16 -40.22
CA PHE A 22 -6.29 -17.89 -40.74
C PHE A 22 -7.45 -17.36 -39.88
N ALA A 23 -8.38 -18.22 -39.45
CA ALA A 23 -9.47 -17.85 -38.55
C ALA A 23 -8.93 -17.38 -37.17
N ALA A 24 -7.95 -18.09 -36.62
CA ALA A 24 -7.31 -17.71 -35.37
C ALA A 24 -6.61 -16.32 -35.49
N ARG A 25 -5.94 -16.03 -36.59
CA ARG A 25 -5.33 -14.70 -36.86
C ARG A 25 -6.40 -13.63 -37.05
N ALA A 26 -7.49 -13.91 -37.77
CA ALA A 26 -8.60 -12.97 -37.96
C ALA A 26 -9.33 -12.62 -36.66
N ILE A 27 -9.44 -13.57 -35.71
CA ILE A 27 -10.03 -13.34 -34.39
C ILE A 27 -9.06 -12.61 -33.44
N SER A 28 -7.76 -12.87 -33.56
CA SER A 28 -6.74 -12.25 -32.69
C SER A 28 -6.36 -10.82 -33.09
N ALA A 29 -6.40 -10.48 -34.38
CA ALA A 29 -6.02 -9.17 -34.90
C ALA A 29 -6.85 -8.00 -34.29
N PRO A 30 -8.20 -8.07 -34.21
CA PRO A 30 -8.97 -6.98 -33.58
C PRO A 30 -8.70 -6.85 -32.08
N ARG A 31 -8.38 -7.96 -31.38
CA ARG A 31 -8.01 -7.94 -29.96
C ARG A 31 -6.66 -7.26 -29.76
N LYS A 32 -5.68 -7.57 -30.59
CA LYS A 32 -4.34 -6.96 -30.55
C LYS A 32 -4.42 -5.46 -30.82
N HIS A 33 -5.12 -4.99 -31.85
CA HIS A 33 -5.33 -3.58 -32.14
C HIS A 33 -6.04 -2.84 -30.99
N ARG A 34 -7.03 -3.46 -30.36
CA ARG A 34 -7.69 -2.86 -29.18
C ARG A 34 -6.77 -2.76 -27.98
N GLN A 35 -5.89 -3.73 -27.76
CA GLN A 35 -4.90 -3.68 -26.70
C GLN A 35 -3.85 -2.61 -26.96
N GLU A 36 -3.33 -2.49 -28.18
CA GLU A 36 -2.40 -1.45 -28.60
C GLU A 36 -3.02 -0.07 -28.48
N ALA A 37 -4.27 0.12 -28.91
CA ALA A 37 -4.98 1.39 -28.79
C ALA A 37 -5.21 1.80 -27.33
N ARG A 38 -5.59 0.86 -26.46
CA ARG A 38 -5.73 1.10 -25.01
C ARG A 38 -4.39 1.43 -24.35
N PHE A 39 -3.34 0.75 -24.76
CA PHE A 39 -2.00 0.99 -24.25
C PHE A 39 -1.52 2.40 -24.66
N ASN A 40 -1.65 2.78 -25.92
CA ASN A 40 -1.26 4.12 -26.41
C ASN A 40 -2.06 5.23 -25.72
N ALA A 41 -3.37 5.06 -25.57
CA ALA A 41 -4.21 6.00 -24.81
C ALA A 41 -3.79 6.09 -23.33
N SER A 42 -3.39 4.98 -22.71
CA SER A 42 -2.87 4.98 -21.34
C SER A 42 -1.55 5.75 -21.23
N GLN A 43 -0.65 5.64 -22.20
CA GLN A 43 0.62 6.38 -22.21
C GLN A 43 0.38 7.89 -22.45
N GLU A 44 -0.51 8.25 -23.36
CA GLU A 44 -0.91 9.63 -23.60
C GLU A 44 -1.52 10.26 -22.34
N ASN A 45 -2.51 9.60 -21.73
CA ASN A 45 -3.11 10.05 -20.47
C ASN A 45 -2.08 10.18 -19.34
N ALA A 46 -1.10 9.28 -19.25
CA ALA A 46 -0.05 9.35 -18.24
C ALA A 46 0.91 10.52 -18.45
N SER A 47 1.15 10.94 -19.69
CA SER A 47 1.96 12.13 -20.00
C SER A 47 1.25 13.44 -19.66
N GLU A 48 -0.09 13.42 -19.62
CA GLU A 48 -0.97 14.57 -19.39
C GLU A 48 -1.54 14.64 -17.96
N LEU A 49 -1.08 13.80 -17.06
CA LEU A 49 -1.50 13.88 -15.66
C LEU A 49 -1.31 15.30 -15.10
N PRO A 50 -2.21 15.78 -14.21
CA PRO A 50 -2.00 17.01 -13.46
C PRO A 50 -0.59 17.05 -12.89
N LYS A 51 0.08 18.17 -13.06
CA LYS A 51 1.47 18.32 -12.63
C LYS A 51 1.56 18.46 -11.12
N LEU A 52 2.53 17.79 -10.54
CA LEU A 52 2.91 18.03 -9.15
C LEU A 52 3.27 19.53 -8.95
N PRO A 53 2.91 20.15 -7.82
CA PRO A 53 3.30 21.53 -7.51
C PRO A 53 4.82 21.74 -7.62
N GLU A 54 5.23 22.88 -8.18
CA GLU A 54 6.65 23.23 -8.29
C GLU A 54 7.30 23.33 -6.91
N PHE A 55 8.55 22.90 -6.84
CA PHE A 55 9.36 23.06 -5.61
C PHE A 55 9.98 24.44 -5.55
N THR A 56 10.13 24.97 -4.34
CA THR A 56 10.73 26.26 -4.02
C THR A 56 11.83 26.12 -2.98
N PRO A 57 12.72 27.12 -2.80
CA PRO A 57 13.74 27.09 -1.75
C PRO A 57 13.16 27.03 -0.32
N ASP A 58 11.91 27.45 -0.14
CA ASP A 58 11.22 27.41 1.15
C ASP A 58 10.66 26.03 1.49
N ASP A 59 10.59 25.14 0.49
CA ASP A 59 10.07 23.80 0.70
C ASP A 59 11.00 22.94 1.55
N ARG A 60 10.36 22.11 2.34
CA ARG A 60 10.98 21.11 3.21
C ARG A 60 10.35 19.77 2.89
N VAL A 61 11.01 19.04 1.99
CA VAL A 61 10.50 17.79 1.43
C VAL A 61 10.93 16.63 2.30
N LEU A 62 9.96 15.90 2.85
CA LEU A 62 10.18 14.69 3.63
C LEU A 62 9.73 13.49 2.81
N ILE A 63 10.63 12.55 2.57
CA ILE A 63 10.33 11.27 1.94
C ILE A 63 10.29 10.20 3.02
N LEU A 64 9.18 9.50 3.12
CA LEU A 64 8.97 8.37 4.01
C LEU A 64 8.95 7.09 3.18
N ALA A 65 9.97 6.28 3.31
CA ALA A 65 10.15 5.02 2.61
C ALA A 65 9.92 3.84 3.57
N PRO A 66 9.06 2.88 3.24
CA PRO A 66 8.91 1.66 4.03
C PRO A 66 10.19 0.85 4.09
N HIS A 67 10.85 0.66 2.95
CA HIS A 67 12.08 -0.12 2.81
C HIS A 67 13.15 0.63 2.02
N PRO A 68 14.43 0.25 2.17
CA PRO A 68 15.50 0.64 1.27
C PRO A 68 15.22 0.17 -0.15
N ASP A 69 15.09 1.09 -1.09
CA ASP A 69 14.76 1.04 -2.52
C ASP A 69 13.47 1.80 -2.90
N ASP A 70 12.46 1.88 -2.02
CA ASP A 70 11.18 2.53 -2.29
C ASP A 70 11.32 4.01 -2.65
N GLU A 71 12.24 4.73 -2.00
CA GLU A 71 12.49 6.15 -2.30
C GLU A 71 13.11 6.33 -3.70
N ALA A 72 13.98 5.40 -4.12
CA ALA A 72 14.58 5.46 -5.44
C ALA A 72 13.59 5.13 -6.56
N ILE A 73 12.72 4.14 -6.34
CA ILE A 73 11.72 3.76 -7.34
C ILE A 73 10.52 4.71 -7.37
N GLY A 74 10.09 5.22 -6.20
CA GLY A 74 8.91 6.08 -6.09
C GLY A 74 9.18 7.57 -6.25
N THR A 75 10.37 8.08 -5.85
CA THR A 75 10.59 9.51 -5.63
C THR A 75 11.97 10.05 -6.05
N ALA A 76 12.77 9.30 -6.81
CA ALA A 76 14.11 9.78 -7.22
C ALA A 76 14.05 11.07 -8.03
N GLY A 77 13.03 11.26 -8.85
CA GLY A 77 12.78 12.51 -9.59
C GLY A 77 12.41 13.65 -8.66
N VAL A 78 11.56 13.40 -7.67
CA VAL A 78 11.23 14.36 -6.61
C VAL A 78 12.50 14.82 -5.89
N ILE A 79 13.37 13.88 -5.48
CA ILE A 79 14.63 14.19 -4.79
C ILE A 79 15.46 15.14 -5.64
N GLN A 80 15.74 14.79 -6.87
CA GLN A 80 16.56 15.56 -7.78
C GLN A 80 15.96 16.94 -8.05
N ARG A 81 14.65 16.99 -8.35
CA ARG A 81 13.94 18.24 -8.66
C ARG A 81 13.91 19.17 -7.46
N ALA A 82 13.58 18.68 -6.27
CA ALA A 82 13.54 19.48 -5.04
C ALA A 82 14.94 20.08 -4.71
N LEU A 83 15.99 19.26 -4.77
CA LEU A 83 17.36 19.72 -4.55
C LEU A 83 17.80 20.78 -5.58
N SER A 84 17.48 20.59 -6.86
CA SER A 84 17.81 21.55 -7.94
C SER A 84 17.11 22.90 -7.76
N ARG A 85 15.98 22.93 -7.04
CA ARG A 85 15.23 24.14 -6.70
C ARG A 85 15.64 24.75 -5.36
N GLY A 86 16.63 24.17 -4.67
CA GLY A 86 17.13 24.67 -3.39
C GLY A 86 16.29 24.28 -2.17
N ALA A 87 15.31 23.39 -2.34
CA ALA A 87 14.51 22.86 -1.24
C ALA A 87 15.38 22.03 -0.27
N LYS A 88 14.98 22.01 1.03
CA LYS A 88 15.58 21.10 2.01
C LYS A 88 14.90 19.74 1.89
N LEU A 89 15.69 18.66 1.97
CA LEU A 89 15.18 17.32 1.81
C LEU A 89 15.67 16.40 2.92
N LYS A 90 14.83 15.44 3.31
CA LYS A 90 15.16 14.35 4.23
C LYS A 90 14.45 13.08 3.82
N VAL A 91 15.15 11.94 3.90
CA VAL A 91 14.60 10.59 3.65
C VAL A 91 14.60 9.82 4.97
N VAL A 92 13.49 9.15 5.27
CA VAL A 92 13.31 8.32 6.47
C VAL A 92 12.84 6.94 6.06
N TYR A 93 13.58 5.92 6.47
CA TYR A 93 13.24 4.52 6.26
C TYR A 93 12.59 3.92 7.50
N LEU A 94 11.40 3.31 7.33
CA LEU A 94 10.68 2.68 8.44
C LEU A 94 11.37 1.40 8.90
N THR A 95 11.72 0.55 7.95
CA THR A 95 12.45 -0.71 8.17
C THR A 95 13.77 -0.69 7.41
N ASN A 96 14.62 -1.65 7.67
CA ASN A 96 15.85 -1.84 6.90
C ASN A 96 15.72 -2.98 5.86
N GLY A 97 14.50 -3.51 5.69
CA GLY A 97 14.23 -4.59 4.74
C GLY A 97 14.94 -5.89 5.09
N ASP A 98 15.01 -6.22 6.36
CA ASP A 98 15.76 -7.35 6.92
C ASP A 98 15.04 -8.70 6.82
N SER A 99 13.86 -8.73 6.21
CA SER A 99 13.04 -9.95 6.06
C SER A 99 12.82 -10.38 4.62
N ASN A 100 13.55 -9.82 3.66
CA ASN A 100 13.48 -10.27 2.27
C ASN A 100 14.29 -11.56 2.06
N GLU A 101 13.71 -12.68 2.46
CA GLU A 101 14.35 -14.00 2.41
C GLU A 101 14.84 -14.41 1.02
N LEU A 102 14.11 -14.01 -0.03
CA LEU A 102 14.46 -14.37 -1.41
C LEU A 102 15.66 -13.58 -1.92
N SER A 103 15.79 -12.32 -1.55
CA SER A 103 16.98 -11.52 -1.88
C SER A 103 18.25 -12.17 -1.35
N PHE A 104 18.19 -12.64 -0.12
CA PHE A 104 19.33 -13.23 0.53
C PHE A 104 19.70 -14.60 -0.06
N LEU A 105 18.70 -15.44 -0.36
CA LEU A 105 18.95 -16.72 -1.02
C LEU A 105 19.67 -16.55 -2.35
N VAL A 106 19.31 -15.54 -3.12
CA VAL A 106 19.89 -15.30 -4.45
C VAL A 106 21.23 -14.56 -4.37
N TYR A 107 21.32 -13.50 -3.55
CA TYR A 107 22.49 -12.62 -3.46
C TYR A 107 23.62 -13.27 -2.65
N GLU A 108 23.32 -13.74 -1.44
CA GLU A 108 24.31 -14.37 -0.54
C GLU A 108 24.47 -15.88 -0.75
N LYS A 109 23.60 -16.49 -1.56
CA LYS A 109 23.59 -17.94 -1.85
C LYS A 109 23.50 -18.83 -0.59
N ARG A 110 22.81 -18.35 0.45
CA ARG A 110 22.61 -19.04 1.71
C ARG A 110 21.16 -19.40 1.91
N PRO A 111 20.85 -20.58 2.46
CA PRO A 111 19.47 -20.95 2.75
C PRO A 111 18.97 -20.26 4.01
N MET A 112 17.79 -19.68 3.96
CA MET A 112 16.94 -19.13 5.01
C MET A 112 17.63 -18.30 6.10
N LEU A 113 17.17 -17.06 6.21
CA LEU A 113 17.60 -16.06 7.17
C LEU A 113 16.80 -16.14 8.44
N ILE A 114 17.45 -16.38 9.55
CA ILE A 114 16.86 -16.23 10.88
C ILE A 114 17.87 -15.56 11.81
N GLY A 115 17.41 -14.51 12.52
CA GLY A 115 18.24 -13.89 13.55
C GLY A 115 19.32 -12.97 12.98
N ARG A 116 20.59 -13.30 13.21
CA ARG A 116 21.72 -12.42 12.88
C ARG A 116 21.89 -12.16 11.38
N GLU A 117 21.65 -13.16 10.57
CA GLU A 117 21.82 -13.05 9.10
C GLU A 117 20.80 -12.07 8.49
N ALA A 118 19.58 -12.04 9.00
CA ALA A 118 18.58 -11.04 8.59
C ALA A 118 19.05 -9.61 8.93
N ILE A 119 19.66 -9.41 10.10
CA ILE A 119 20.22 -8.11 10.48
C ILE A 119 21.37 -7.71 9.56
N GLU A 120 22.25 -8.65 9.19
CA GLU A 120 23.35 -8.42 8.24
C GLU A 120 22.81 -7.97 6.86
N LEU A 121 21.71 -8.57 6.38
CA LEU A 121 21.03 -8.08 5.16
C LEU A 121 20.51 -6.65 5.34
N GLY A 122 19.90 -6.33 6.48
CA GLY A 122 19.47 -4.95 6.77
C GLY A 122 20.63 -3.96 6.77
N GLU A 123 21.81 -4.33 7.28
CA GLU A 123 23.02 -3.50 7.22
C GLU A 123 23.53 -3.32 5.79
N ILE A 124 23.48 -4.36 4.95
CA ILE A 124 23.80 -4.26 3.53
C ILE A 124 22.87 -3.24 2.85
N ARG A 125 21.55 -3.35 3.06
CA ARG A 125 20.56 -2.46 2.47
C ARG A 125 20.69 -1.01 2.94
N ILE A 126 21.06 -0.76 4.19
CA ILE A 126 21.43 0.58 4.69
C ILE A 126 22.56 1.19 3.84
N ASN A 127 23.61 0.43 3.56
CA ASN A 127 24.73 0.90 2.77
C ASN A 127 24.37 1.12 1.30
N GLU A 128 23.52 0.29 0.73
CA GLU A 128 22.94 0.47 -0.61
C GLU A 128 22.11 1.75 -0.69
N SER A 129 21.25 2.02 0.32
CA SER A 129 20.47 3.25 0.42
C SER A 129 21.35 4.50 0.49
N ARG A 130 22.40 4.50 1.32
CA ARG A 130 23.36 5.63 1.40
C ARG A 130 24.02 5.87 0.05
N SER A 131 24.39 4.80 -0.65
CA SER A 131 25.01 4.89 -1.98
C SER A 131 24.02 5.45 -3.01
N ALA A 132 22.78 4.95 -3.04
CA ALA A 132 21.73 5.43 -3.92
C ALA A 132 21.39 6.91 -3.64
N MET A 133 21.25 7.30 -2.39
CA MET A 133 20.94 8.68 -2.00
C MET A 133 22.07 9.65 -2.37
N LYS A 134 23.31 9.23 -2.26
CA LYS A 134 24.47 10.01 -2.70
C LYS A 134 24.47 10.25 -4.21
N LEU A 135 24.09 9.24 -5.02
CA LEU A 135 23.90 9.39 -6.47
C LEU A 135 22.81 10.43 -6.81
N LEU A 136 21.79 10.55 -5.98
CA LEU A 136 20.72 11.51 -6.14
C LEU A 136 21.03 12.89 -5.55
N GLY A 137 22.19 13.08 -4.91
CA GLY A 137 22.66 14.37 -4.41
C GLY A 137 22.43 14.63 -2.92
N LEU A 138 22.07 13.61 -2.15
CA LEU A 138 21.89 13.70 -0.69
C LEU A 138 23.17 13.33 0.06
N ASN A 139 23.29 13.83 1.30
CA ASN A 139 24.34 13.45 2.22
C ASN A 139 23.81 12.47 3.28
N ASP A 140 24.71 11.78 3.97
CA ASP A 140 24.32 10.85 5.05
C ASP A 140 23.49 11.50 6.17
N SER A 141 23.70 12.80 6.44
CA SER A 141 22.92 13.56 7.42
C SER A 141 21.46 13.79 7.04
N ASP A 142 21.14 13.60 5.74
CA ASP A 142 19.80 13.78 5.21
C ASP A 142 18.99 12.49 5.23
N VAL A 143 19.61 11.38 5.62
CA VAL A 143 19.05 10.04 5.65
C VAL A 143 18.89 9.56 7.09
N VAL A 144 17.72 9.01 7.41
CA VAL A 144 17.38 8.52 8.76
C VAL A 144 16.82 7.11 8.64
N PHE A 145 17.33 6.18 9.43
CA PHE A 145 16.81 4.82 9.54
C PHE A 145 16.12 4.64 10.90
N LEU A 146 14.87 4.13 10.89
CA LEU A 146 14.16 3.82 12.13
C LEU A 146 14.45 2.39 12.60
N GLY A 147 14.63 1.45 11.67
CA GLY A 147 15.07 0.09 11.95
C GLY A 147 14.01 -0.81 12.60
N TYR A 148 12.72 -0.52 12.38
CA TYR A 148 11.62 -1.37 12.82
C TYR A 148 11.53 -2.66 11.98
N PRO A 149 10.81 -3.71 12.45
CA PRO A 149 10.85 -5.03 11.82
C PRO A 149 10.12 -5.02 10.49
N ASP A 150 10.78 -5.46 9.44
CA ASP A 150 10.21 -5.68 8.12
C ASP A 150 9.08 -6.74 8.18
N PHE A 151 7.99 -6.57 7.42
CA PHE A 151 6.73 -7.32 7.46
C PHE A 151 6.01 -7.33 8.82
N GLY A 152 6.46 -6.53 9.78
CA GLY A 152 5.91 -6.48 11.12
C GLY A 152 5.14 -5.21 11.46
N THR A 153 5.36 -4.11 10.74
CA THR A 153 4.91 -2.78 11.18
C THR A 153 3.40 -2.61 11.14
N LEU A 154 2.69 -3.22 10.16
CA LEU A 154 1.22 -3.23 10.17
C LEU A 154 0.64 -4.05 11.34
N SER A 155 1.27 -5.17 11.67
CA SER A 155 0.88 -5.95 12.86
C SER A 155 1.06 -5.12 14.14
N ILE A 156 2.16 -4.36 14.21
CA ILE A 156 2.41 -3.44 15.31
C ILE A 156 1.32 -2.36 15.37
N PHE A 157 0.98 -1.73 14.27
CA PHE A 157 -0.08 -0.72 14.21
C PHE A 157 -1.45 -1.27 14.64
N VAL A 158 -1.78 -2.49 14.22
CA VAL A 158 -3.09 -3.08 14.48
C VAL A 158 -3.22 -3.62 15.91
N GLN A 159 -2.14 -4.16 16.52
CA GLN A 159 -2.26 -4.97 17.74
C GLN A 159 -1.23 -4.64 18.83
N HIS A 160 -0.06 -4.12 18.50
CA HIS A 160 1.06 -4.04 19.44
C HIS A 160 1.34 -2.61 19.93
N TRP A 161 0.34 -1.97 20.57
CA TRP A 161 0.47 -0.64 21.19
C TRP A 161 0.98 -0.71 22.64
N LYS A 162 0.70 -1.82 23.36
CA LYS A 162 1.02 -2.00 24.79
C LYS A 162 1.98 -3.17 25.06
N ARG A 163 2.13 -4.08 24.13
CA ARG A 163 3.03 -5.22 24.23
C ARG A 163 3.91 -5.28 23.00
N PRO A 164 5.25 -5.38 23.17
CA PRO A 164 6.15 -5.42 22.04
C PRO A 164 5.87 -6.59 21.09
N TYR A 165 5.86 -6.30 19.81
CA TYR A 165 5.88 -7.31 18.76
C TYR A 165 7.21 -8.07 18.79
N ARG A 166 7.18 -9.35 18.48
CA ARG A 166 8.40 -10.14 18.26
C ARG A 166 8.47 -10.55 16.81
N SER A 167 9.47 -10.06 16.08
CA SER A 167 9.69 -10.43 14.69
C SER A 167 9.89 -11.94 14.56
N PHE A 168 9.19 -12.54 13.60
CA PHE A 168 9.35 -13.96 13.31
C PHE A 168 10.72 -14.27 12.71
N ILE A 169 11.26 -13.35 11.91
CA ILE A 169 12.53 -13.51 11.21
C ILE A 169 13.71 -13.20 12.13
N THR A 170 13.82 -11.96 12.62
CA THR A 170 14.96 -11.55 13.47
C THR A 170 14.89 -12.10 14.89
N ARG A 171 13.72 -12.58 15.35
CA ARG A 171 13.44 -13.02 16.73
C ARG A 171 13.59 -11.91 17.77
N LEU A 172 13.74 -10.67 17.36
CA LEU A 172 13.88 -9.51 18.22
C LEU A 172 12.52 -8.86 18.53
N SER A 173 12.49 -8.06 19.60
CA SER A 173 11.33 -7.24 19.99
C SER A 173 11.70 -5.77 20.18
N LYS A 174 12.88 -5.38 19.69
CA LYS A 174 13.40 -4.02 19.78
C LYS A 174 14.36 -3.73 18.64
N VAL A 175 14.53 -2.45 18.32
CA VAL A 175 15.48 -1.97 17.32
C VAL A 175 16.90 -2.36 17.70
N SER A 176 17.58 -3.10 16.81
CA SER A 176 18.93 -3.63 17.05
C SER A 176 20.04 -2.84 16.34
N TYR A 177 19.68 -2.05 15.36
CA TYR A 177 20.63 -1.28 14.55
C TYR A 177 21.18 -0.10 15.35
N LYS A 178 22.52 0.03 15.37
CA LYS A 178 23.21 1.09 16.16
C LYS A 178 23.00 2.48 15.58
N ASP A 179 22.88 2.56 14.24
CA ASP A 179 22.70 3.80 13.49
C ASP A 179 21.22 4.19 13.32
N ALA A 180 20.29 3.44 13.92
CA ALA A 180 18.87 3.80 13.92
C ALA A 180 18.62 5.06 14.74
N LEU A 181 17.53 5.78 14.47
CA LEU A 181 17.14 6.97 15.21
C LEU A 181 17.01 6.69 16.73
N SER A 182 16.42 5.56 17.09
CA SER A 182 16.15 5.16 18.47
C SER A 182 16.63 3.72 18.74
N PRO A 183 17.96 3.47 18.87
CA PRO A 183 18.47 2.14 19.14
C PRO A 183 17.91 1.59 20.46
N GLY A 184 17.45 0.35 20.45
CA GLY A 184 16.85 -0.28 21.62
C GLY A 184 15.37 0.03 21.84
N ALA A 185 14.75 0.88 21.03
CA ALA A 185 13.32 1.16 21.11
C ALA A 185 12.50 -0.14 20.94
N PRO A 186 11.51 -0.41 21.79
CA PRO A 186 10.69 -1.62 21.68
C PRO A 186 9.83 -1.55 20.41
N TYR A 187 9.52 -2.71 19.84
CA TYR A 187 8.63 -2.80 18.66
C TYR A 187 7.17 -2.57 19.09
N LEU A 188 6.86 -1.32 19.40
CA LEU A 188 5.54 -0.83 19.81
C LEU A 188 5.05 0.22 18.81
N GLY A 189 3.72 0.31 18.66
CA GLY A 189 3.09 1.36 17.85
C GLY A 189 3.44 2.77 18.33
N GLU A 190 3.55 2.96 19.65
CA GLU A 190 3.95 4.23 20.26
C GLU A 190 5.39 4.62 19.92
N SER A 191 6.32 3.65 19.86
CA SER A 191 7.73 3.91 19.50
C SER A 191 7.85 4.40 18.06
N ILE A 192 7.17 3.72 17.11
CA ILE A 192 7.16 4.12 15.69
C ILE A 192 6.55 5.51 15.53
N LEU A 193 5.40 5.76 16.17
CA LEU A 193 4.71 7.04 16.11
C LEU A 193 5.59 8.18 16.66
N SER A 194 6.19 7.98 17.83
CA SER A 194 7.08 8.95 18.48
C SER A 194 8.31 9.30 17.63
N ASP A 195 8.92 8.30 16.98
CA ASP A 195 10.06 8.51 16.10
C ASP A 195 9.68 9.36 14.87
N LEU A 196 8.55 9.05 14.23
CA LEU A 196 8.04 9.82 13.09
C LEU A 196 7.67 11.26 13.50
N GLU A 197 6.96 11.42 14.61
CA GLU A 197 6.64 12.76 15.16
C GLU A 197 7.88 13.57 15.47
N SER A 198 8.89 12.94 16.06
CA SER A 198 10.18 13.59 16.38
C SER A 198 10.86 14.12 15.12
N VAL A 199 10.93 13.30 14.06
CA VAL A 199 11.48 13.72 12.76
C VAL A 199 10.66 14.84 12.14
N MET A 200 9.34 14.69 12.07
CA MET A 200 8.44 15.69 11.47
C MET A 200 8.48 17.00 12.24
N LYS A 201 8.44 16.98 13.57
CA LYS A 201 8.51 18.16 14.44
C LYS A 201 9.83 18.92 14.28
N LYS A 202 10.96 18.19 14.18
CA LYS A 202 12.28 18.78 13.99
C LYS A 202 12.48 19.32 12.58
N PHE A 203 12.06 18.56 11.57
CA PHE A 203 12.24 18.92 10.17
C PHE A 203 11.21 19.92 9.67
N LYS A 204 9.96 19.89 10.17
CA LYS A 204 8.82 20.73 9.79
C LYS A 204 8.54 20.67 8.29
N PRO A 205 8.15 19.51 7.75
CA PRO A 205 7.93 19.34 6.33
C PRO A 205 6.78 20.20 5.81
N THR A 206 6.95 20.79 4.62
CA THR A 206 5.87 21.40 3.82
C THR A 206 5.25 20.38 2.87
N LYS A 207 6.05 19.42 2.42
CA LYS A 207 5.62 18.35 1.52
C LYS A 207 6.12 17.00 2.04
N ILE A 208 5.23 16.01 2.10
CA ILE A 208 5.55 14.63 2.49
C ILE A 208 5.21 13.70 1.32
N PHE A 209 6.19 12.90 0.92
CA PHE A 209 6.00 11.78 0.02
C PHE A 209 6.03 10.50 0.83
N VAL A 210 4.98 9.70 0.76
CA VAL A 210 4.79 8.49 1.57
C VAL A 210 4.19 7.37 0.72
N SER A 211 4.38 6.13 1.11
CA SER A 211 3.73 4.99 0.43
C SER A 211 2.20 5.10 0.46
N SER A 212 1.57 4.62 -0.61
CA SER A 212 0.11 4.70 -0.79
C SER A 212 -0.64 3.72 0.14
N PRO A 213 -1.81 4.09 0.69
CA PRO A 213 -2.68 3.15 1.41
C PRO A 213 -3.27 2.07 0.50
N ALA A 214 -3.16 2.24 -0.82
CA ALA A 214 -3.54 1.26 -1.84
C ALA A 214 -2.43 0.26 -2.16
N ASP A 215 -1.27 0.41 -1.56
CA ASP A 215 -0.16 -0.52 -1.70
C ASP A 215 -0.49 -1.87 -1.02
N ARG A 216 -0.02 -2.97 -1.62
CA ARG A 216 -0.30 -4.31 -1.12
C ARG A 216 0.65 -4.75 -0.01
N ASN A 217 1.81 -4.13 0.10
CA ASN A 217 2.76 -4.44 1.15
C ASN A 217 2.26 -3.89 2.50
N PRO A 218 2.24 -4.72 3.57
CA PRO A 218 1.74 -4.30 4.87
C PRO A 218 2.54 -3.16 5.50
N ASP A 219 3.86 -3.07 5.27
CA ASP A 219 4.67 -2.00 5.84
C ASP A 219 4.42 -0.67 5.12
N HIS A 220 4.07 -0.70 3.82
CA HIS A 220 3.63 0.48 3.07
C HIS A 220 2.32 1.03 3.64
N GLN A 221 1.34 0.15 3.90
CA GLN A 221 0.09 0.54 4.53
C GLN A 221 0.32 1.11 5.94
N ALA A 222 1.20 0.47 6.71
CA ALA A 222 1.53 0.91 8.06
C ALA A 222 2.17 2.30 8.07
N LEU A 223 3.14 2.56 7.20
CA LEU A 223 3.80 3.86 7.13
C LEU A 223 2.83 4.98 6.78
N PHE A 224 1.89 4.73 5.85
CA PHE A 224 0.80 5.67 5.57
C PHE A 224 -0.05 5.97 6.82
N LEU A 225 -0.43 4.94 7.57
CA LEU A 225 -1.25 5.07 8.78
C LEU A 225 -0.52 5.82 9.90
N TYR A 226 0.74 5.47 10.18
CA TYR A 226 1.55 6.14 11.17
C TYR A 226 1.78 7.61 10.81
N SER A 227 2.10 7.91 9.54
CA SER A 227 2.28 9.30 9.09
C SER A 227 1.00 10.10 9.16
N THR A 228 -0.15 9.49 8.86
CA THR A 228 -1.46 10.13 9.03
C THR A 228 -1.73 10.50 10.48
N VAL A 229 -1.50 9.56 11.42
CA VAL A 229 -1.69 9.83 12.85
C VAL A 229 -0.71 10.89 13.34
N ALA A 230 0.57 10.80 12.97
CA ALA A 230 1.59 11.80 13.33
C ALA A 230 1.21 13.21 12.85
N LEU A 231 0.69 13.33 11.62
CA LEU A 231 0.22 14.60 11.09
C LEU A 231 -0.98 15.16 11.87
N LEU A 232 -1.96 14.30 12.21
CA LEU A 232 -3.10 14.71 13.01
C LEU A 232 -2.66 15.21 14.41
N ASP A 233 -1.72 14.53 15.07
CA ASP A 233 -1.19 14.92 16.38
C ASP A 233 -0.37 16.23 16.30
N LEU A 234 0.46 16.39 15.29
CA LEU A 234 1.29 17.58 15.12
C LEU A 234 0.47 18.81 14.69
N ASN A 235 -0.57 18.62 13.85
CA ASN A 235 -1.49 19.71 13.50
C ASN A 235 -2.31 20.16 14.71
N ARG A 236 -2.80 19.22 15.53
CA ARG A 236 -3.48 19.53 16.80
C ARG A 236 -2.65 20.40 17.71
N SER A 237 -1.35 20.13 17.80
CA SER A 237 -0.41 20.89 18.63
C SER A 237 0.12 22.18 17.98
N ASN A 238 -0.35 22.54 16.78
CA ASN A 238 0.18 23.62 15.95
C ASN A 238 1.71 23.53 15.72
N ALA A 239 2.26 22.31 15.78
CA ALA A 239 3.67 22.08 15.57
C ALA A 239 4.07 22.08 14.08
N LEU A 240 3.10 21.83 13.21
CA LEU A 240 3.24 21.94 11.75
C LEU A 240 2.29 23.00 11.20
N SER A 241 2.72 23.66 10.13
CA SER A 241 1.86 24.42 9.22
C SER A 241 1.17 23.46 8.22
N GLN A 242 0.39 23.99 7.28
CA GLN A 242 -0.21 23.18 6.21
C GLN A 242 0.87 22.35 5.51
N THR A 243 0.74 21.03 5.60
CA THR A 243 1.64 20.07 4.97
C THR A 243 0.88 19.30 3.91
N GLU A 244 1.38 19.33 2.68
CA GLU A 244 0.83 18.56 1.57
C GLU A 244 1.37 17.12 1.60
N VAL A 245 0.53 16.14 1.29
CA VAL A 245 0.90 14.72 1.31
C VAL A 245 0.69 14.10 -0.06
N PHE A 246 1.73 13.47 -0.60
CA PHE A 246 1.79 12.87 -1.92
C PHE A 246 2.08 11.37 -1.80
N PRO A 247 1.06 10.50 -1.78
CA PRO A 247 1.26 9.06 -1.69
C PRO A 247 1.76 8.47 -3.01
N TYR A 248 2.85 7.70 -2.97
CA TYR A 248 3.37 6.95 -4.11
C TYR A 248 3.07 5.46 -3.98
N LEU A 249 2.84 4.79 -5.11
CA LEU A 249 2.50 3.36 -5.17
C LEU A 249 3.72 2.56 -5.62
N VAL A 250 3.93 1.40 -5.02
CA VAL A 250 5.01 0.47 -5.38
C VAL A 250 4.47 -0.93 -5.67
N HIS A 251 3.91 -1.59 -4.67
CA HIS A 251 3.45 -2.97 -4.80
C HIS A 251 1.98 -3.02 -5.23
N PHE A 252 1.77 -3.11 -6.54
CA PHE A 252 0.45 -3.34 -7.10
C PHE A 252 0.52 -4.42 -8.17
N ARG A 253 -0.48 -5.32 -8.19
CA ARG A 253 -0.45 -6.51 -9.05
C ARG A 253 -0.34 -6.15 -10.54
N GLY A 254 0.66 -6.74 -11.21
CA GLY A 254 0.88 -6.54 -12.66
C GLY A 254 1.29 -5.11 -13.03
N TRP A 255 1.79 -4.33 -12.08
CA TRP A 255 2.17 -2.94 -12.25
C TRP A 255 3.58 -2.68 -11.68
N PRO A 256 4.40 -1.78 -12.31
CA PRO A 256 4.15 -1.12 -13.60
C PRO A 256 4.22 -2.09 -14.78
N SER A 257 3.47 -1.80 -15.84
CA SER A 257 3.45 -2.63 -17.05
C SER A 257 3.96 -1.84 -18.26
N PRO A 258 4.77 -2.49 -19.16
CA PRO A 258 5.41 -3.80 -19.03
C PRO A 258 6.48 -3.85 -17.95
N SER A 259 6.76 -5.03 -17.40
CA SER A 259 7.84 -5.23 -16.42
C SER A 259 9.23 -5.09 -17.08
N GLY A 260 10.17 -4.50 -16.36
CA GLY A 260 11.56 -4.27 -16.79
C GLY A 260 11.84 -2.84 -17.21
N TYR A 261 13.12 -2.57 -17.49
CA TYR A 261 13.59 -1.25 -17.89
C TYR A 261 12.97 -0.80 -19.22
N ALA A 262 12.25 0.33 -19.20
CA ALA A 262 11.64 0.90 -20.39
C ALA A 262 11.58 2.45 -20.29
N PRO A 263 12.73 3.12 -20.49
CA PRO A 263 12.93 4.54 -20.23
C PRO A 263 12.10 5.46 -21.15
N ASN A 264 11.58 4.94 -22.27
CA ASN A 264 10.79 5.70 -23.23
C ASN A 264 9.28 5.65 -22.93
N MET A 265 8.88 5.12 -21.78
CA MET A 265 7.48 4.94 -21.42
C MET A 265 7.13 5.73 -20.17
N TYR A 266 5.86 6.06 -20.01
CA TYR A 266 5.29 6.64 -18.81
C TYR A 266 4.77 5.56 -17.87
N ILE A 267 4.80 5.81 -16.57
CA ILE A 267 4.03 5.06 -15.58
C ILE A 267 2.59 5.59 -15.62
N SER A 268 1.64 4.73 -15.95
CA SER A 268 0.21 5.05 -15.88
C SER A 268 -0.38 4.55 -14.57
N PRO A 269 -1.38 5.24 -13.98
CA PRO A 269 -2.14 4.71 -12.87
C PRO A 269 -2.68 3.31 -13.17
N PRO A 270 -2.69 2.39 -12.18
CA PRO A 270 -3.31 1.08 -12.38
C PRO A 270 -4.78 1.22 -12.77
N SER A 271 -5.20 0.58 -13.87
CA SER A 271 -6.57 0.66 -14.36
C SER A 271 -7.61 0.18 -13.34
N GLN A 272 -7.21 -0.71 -12.44
CA GLN A 272 -8.04 -1.20 -11.35
C GLN A 272 -8.36 -0.10 -10.32
N LEU A 273 -7.56 0.96 -10.25
CA LEU A 273 -7.78 2.10 -9.34
C LEU A 273 -8.59 3.24 -9.98
N SER A 274 -9.00 3.14 -11.25
CA SER A 274 -9.75 4.20 -11.94
C SER A 274 -11.09 4.56 -11.29
N SER A 275 -11.72 3.61 -10.60
CA SER A 275 -12.99 3.80 -9.87
C SER A 275 -12.80 4.00 -8.37
N SER A 276 -11.57 4.13 -7.88
CA SER A 276 -11.28 4.20 -6.44
C SER A 276 -11.48 5.59 -5.82
N GLY A 277 -11.74 6.62 -6.63
CA GLY A 277 -11.76 8.02 -6.18
C GLY A 277 -10.37 8.58 -5.87
N MET A 278 -9.31 7.93 -6.35
CA MET A 278 -7.94 8.42 -6.20
C MET A 278 -7.64 9.49 -7.25
N HIS A 279 -7.13 10.62 -6.80
CA HIS A 279 -6.64 11.70 -7.65
C HIS A 279 -5.16 11.52 -7.92
N TRP A 280 -4.77 11.55 -9.18
CA TRP A 280 -3.40 11.29 -9.60
C TRP A 280 -2.73 12.56 -10.12
N GLU A 281 -1.48 12.76 -9.68
CA GLU A 281 -0.58 13.81 -10.17
C GLU A 281 0.71 13.17 -10.66
N GLY A 282 1.42 13.85 -11.56
CA GLY A 282 2.64 13.35 -12.17
C GLY A 282 3.81 14.36 -12.11
N LEU A 283 5.01 13.82 -11.99
CA LEU A 283 6.26 14.55 -12.20
C LEU A 283 6.98 13.98 -13.41
N ASN A 284 7.02 14.71 -14.52
CA ASN A 284 7.78 14.32 -15.70
C ASN A 284 9.29 14.55 -15.46
N LEU A 285 10.10 13.55 -15.81
CA LEU A 285 11.54 13.54 -15.61
C LEU A 285 12.28 13.97 -16.88
N SER A 286 13.36 14.72 -16.73
CA SER A 286 14.31 14.92 -17.81
C SER A 286 15.09 13.63 -18.09
N PRO A 287 15.73 13.51 -19.27
CA PRO A 287 16.60 12.35 -19.55
C PRO A 287 17.71 12.15 -18.51
N GLU A 288 18.25 13.25 -17.98
CA GLU A 288 19.30 13.24 -16.95
C GLU A 288 18.75 12.77 -15.60
N GLU A 289 17.56 13.25 -15.21
CA GLU A 289 16.89 12.80 -13.99
C GLU A 289 16.55 11.31 -14.06
N LEU A 290 16.07 10.85 -15.21
CA LEU A 290 15.76 9.44 -15.45
C LEU A 290 17.01 8.56 -15.41
N SER A 291 18.14 9.01 -16.02
CA SER A 291 19.41 8.27 -15.96
C SER A 291 19.88 8.10 -14.52
N ARG A 292 19.91 9.18 -13.73
CA ARG A 292 20.30 9.12 -12.31
C ARG A 292 19.36 8.28 -11.47
N LYS A 293 18.05 8.34 -11.74
CA LYS A 293 17.06 7.44 -11.12
C LYS A 293 17.41 5.98 -11.38
N HIS A 294 17.73 5.64 -12.63
CA HIS A 294 18.11 4.27 -12.99
C HIS A 294 19.41 3.84 -12.29
N GLU A 295 20.42 4.70 -12.25
CA GLU A 295 21.68 4.43 -11.53
C GLU A 295 21.44 4.20 -10.03
N ALA A 296 20.59 5.04 -9.39
CA ALA A 296 20.23 4.88 -7.99
C ALA A 296 19.46 3.54 -7.74
N ILE A 297 18.55 3.16 -8.64
CA ILE A 297 17.87 1.86 -8.59
C ILE A 297 18.88 0.71 -8.65
N LEU A 298 19.88 0.79 -9.54
CA LEU A 298 20.90 -0.24 -9.69
C LEU A 298 21.86 -0.36 -8.49
N ALA A 299 21.95 0.68 -7.65
CA ALA A 299 22.75 0.63 -6.43
C ALA A 299 22.21 -0.39 -5.40
N TYR A 300 20.92 -0.75 -5.47
CA TYR A 300 20.30 -1.79 -4.64
C TYR A 300 20.57 -3.18 -5.17
N GLN A 301 21.83 -3.62 -5.11
CA GLN A 301 22.29 -4.87 -5.71
C GLN A 301 21.64 -6.10 -5.09
N SER A 302 21.43 -6.09 -3.76
CA SER A 302 20.76 -7.17 -3.06
C SER A 302 19.34 -7.41 -3.59
N GLN A 303 18.63 -6.34 -3.96
CA GLN A 303 17.25 -6.41 -4.46
C GLN A 303 17.20 -6.69 -5.96
N ASN A 304 18.07 -6.05 -6.75
CA ASN A 304 18.14 -6.28 -8.20
C ASN A 304 18.58 -7.71 -8.55
N SER A 305 19.43 -8.34 -7.73
CA SER A 305 19.84 -9.72 -7.92
C SER A 305 18.68 -10.70 -7.77
N TYR A 306 17.73 -10.39 -6.88
CA TYR A 306 16.53 -11.18 -6.66
C TYR A 306 15.45 -10.91 -7.70
N SER A 307 15.16 -9.65 -7.97
CA SER A 307 14.09 -9.23 -8.89
C SER A 307 14.61 -8.27 -9.97
N PRO A 308 15.41 -8.77 -10.93
CA PRO A 308 16.16 -7.93 -11.88
C PRO A 308 15.25 -7.13 -12.82
N ARG A 309 13.96 -7.40 -12.83
CA ARG A 309 12.99 -6.69 -13.68
C ARG A 309 12.06 -5.76 -12.89
N PHE A 310 11.83 -6.01 -11.61
CA PHE A 310 10.84 -5.25 -10.84
C PHE A 310 11.29 -3.81 -10.57
N LEU A 311 12.41 -3.61 -9.87
CA LEU A 311 12.88 -2.26 -9.56
C LEU A 311 13.16 -1.42 -10.83
N PRO A 312 13.84 -1.95 -11.89
CA PRO A 312 14.02 -1.20 -13.11
C PRO A 312 12.73 -0.85 -13.87
N SER A 313 11.60 -1.50 -13.55
CA SER A 313 10.30 -1.16 -14.15
C SER A 313 9.84 0.27 -13.80
N PHE A 314 10.37 0.86 -12.72
CA PHE A 314 10.06 2.23 -12.29
C PHE A 314 10.94 3.30 -12.93
N ALA A 315 11.98 2.92 -13.68
CA ALA A 315 12.77 3.86 -14.46
C ALA A 315 12.02 4.23 -15.74
N ARG A 316 11.12 5.20 -15.64
CA ARG A 316 10.20 5.71 -16.66
C ARG A 316 10.30 7.23 -16.76
N GLN A 317 9.62 7.81 -17.76
CA GLN A 317 9.60 9.25 -18.03
C GLN A 317 8.90 10.09 -16.98
N ASN A 318 8.20 9.46 -16.00
CA ASN A 318 7.52 10.16 -14.92
C ASN A 318 7.53 9.38 -13.61
N GLU A 319 7.16 10.08 -12.55
CA GLU A 319 6.72 9.53 -11.27
C GLU A 319 5.26 9.95 -11.05
N ILE A 320 4.46 9.13 -10.38
CA ILE A 320 3.06 9.40 -10.13
C ILE A 320 2.69 9.26 -8.66
N PHE A 321 1.79 10.14 -8.24
CA PHE A 321 1.33 10.24 -6.85
C PHE A 321 -0.18 10.20 -6.84
N GLY A 322 -0.74 9.31 -6.01
CA GLY A 322 -2.19 9.12 -5.95
C GLY A 322 -2.72 9.40 -4.55
N SER A 323 -3.50 10.45 -4.39
CA SER A 323 -4.09 10.83 -3.12
C SER A 323 -5.57 10.46 -3.05
N TYR A 324 -6.04 10.14 -1.84
CA TYR A 324 -7.45 10.11 -1.52
C TYR A 324 -7.81 11.34 -0.71
N GLU A 325 -8.93 11.96 -1.03
CA GLU A 325 -9.54 12.93 -0.13
C GLU A 325 -9.98 12.26 1.18
N LEU A 326 -9.95 13.03 2.26
CA LEU A 326 -10.55 12.62 3.53
C LEU A 326 -12.06 12.42 3.30
N PHE A 327 -12.57 11.28 3.74
CA PHE A 327 -13.96 10.95 3.51
C PHE A 327 -14.85 11.56 4.60
N LEU A 328 -15.55 12.63 4.24
CA LEU A 328 -16.40 13.38 5.14
C LEU A 328 -17.73 12.67 5.32
N LEU A 329 -18.06 12.26 6.53
CA LEU A 329 -19.34 11.64 6.85
C LEU A 329 -20.30 12.67 7.46
N ASN A 330 -21.46 12.85 6.85
CA ASN A 330 -22.52 13.68 7.40
C ASN A 330 -23.29 12.95 8.51
N ARG A 331 -23.53 13.66 9.62
CA ARG A 331 -24.26 13.11 10.76
C ARG A 331 -25.73 12.84 10.42
N GLN A 332 -26.16 11.62 10.63
CA GLN A 332 -27.54 11.19 10.43
C GLN A 332 -28.35 11.32 11.74
N LYS A 333 -29.67 11.58 11.62
CA LYS A 333 -30.57 11.56 12.77
C LYS A 333 -30.62 10.16 13.38
N GLU A 334 -30.65 10.08 14.72
CA GLU A 334 -30.92 8.80 15.40
C GLU A 334 -32.31 8.29 15.02
N GLY A 335 -32.36 7.01 14.64
CA GLY A 335 -33.58 6.36 14.18
C GLY A 335 -33.24 5.25 13.19
N ASN A 336 -34.12 4.94 12.29
CA ASN A 336 -33.92 3.93 11.28
C ASN A 336 -32.94 4.44 10.20
N ILE A 337 -31.64 4.18 10.35
CA ILE A 337 -30.67 4.37 9.26
C ILE A 337 -30.99 3.33 8.20
N SER A 338 -31.64 3.78 7.13
CA SER A 338 -31.99 2.96 5.98
C SER A 338 -30.77 2.72 5.10
N TRP A 339 -30.85 1.71 4.22
CA TRP A 339 -29.82 1.44 3.24
C TRP A 339 -29.47 2.64 2.33
N LEU A 340 -30.42 3.56 2.14
CA LEU A 340 -30.26 4.74 1.29
C LEU A 340 -29.45 5.88 1.94
N GLN A 341 -29.17 5.78 3.24
CA GLN A 341 -28.46 6.82 3.99
C GLN A 341 -26.97 6.55 4.16
N PHE A 342 -26.45 5.47 3.56
CA PHE A 342 -25.04 5.15 3.59
C PHE A 342 -24.31 5.83 2.45
N GLU A 343 -23.19 6.48 2.76
CA GLU A 343 -22.26 7.03 1.80
C GLU A 343 -21.30 5.92 1.35
N GLU A 344 -21.30 5.62 0.06
CA GLU A 344 -20.49 4.55 -0.50
C GLU A 344 -19.10 5.06 -0.86
N ILE A 345 -18.09 4.38 -0.34
CA ILE A 345 -16.73 4.51 -0.83
C ILE A 345 -16.54 3.44 -1.89
N SER A 346 -16.19 3.84 -3.11
CA SER A 346 -15.78 2.88 -4.13
C SER A 346 -14.49 2.21 -3.67
N ASN A 347 -14.62 1.00 -3.15
CA ASN A 347 -13.50 0.19 -2.72
C ASN A 347 -13.22 -0.88 -3.75
N LEU A 348 -12.07 -0.80 -4.36
CA LEU A 348 -11.43 -1.97 -4.93
C LEU A 348 -10.83 -2.77 -3.79
N GLU A 349 -11.27 -4.01 -3.65
CA GLU A 349 -10.59 -4.96 -2.79
C GLU A 349 -9.21 -5.22 -3.37
N LEU A 350 -8.19 -4.96 -2.57
CA LEU A 350 -6.85 -5.47 -2.84
C LEU A 350 -6.89 -6.98 -2.58
N GLN A 351 -6.72 -7.76 -3.62
CA GLN A 351 -6.61 -9.21 -3.48
C GLN A 351 -5.22 -9.55 -2.96
N GLY A 352 -5.16 -10.01 -1.72
CA GLY A 352 -3.92 -10.44 -1.09
C GLY A 352 -3.53 -11.84 -1.53
N ASN A 353 -2.42 -11.98 -2.24
CA ASN A 353 -1.61 -13.18 -2.22
C ASN A 353 -0.16 -12.78 -1.97
N ILE A 354 0.43 -13.33 -0.93
CA ILE A 354 1.80 -13.06 -0.47
C ILE A 354 2.87 -13.63 -1.42
N SER A 355 2.48 -14.36 -2.47
CA SER A 355 3.43 -14.91 -3.44
C SER A 355 3.25 -14.29 -4.83
N ASP A 356 4.22 -13.50 -5.25
CA ASP A 356 4.39 -13.04 -6.65
C ASP A 356 4.59 -14.19 -7.66
N LEU A 357 4.45 -15.44 -7.25
CA LEU A 357 4.86 -16.63 -7.99
C LEU A 357 3.71 -17.48 -8.57
N GLN A 358 2.44 -17.10 -8.44
CA GLN A 358 1.35 -17.83 -9.12
C GLN A 358 0.59 -16.95 -10.10
N GLU A 359 0.88 -17.20 -11.36
CA GLU A 359 0.06 -16.79 -12.51
C GLU A 359 -1.34 -17.39 -12.45
N SER A 360 -2.30 -16.53 -12.80
CA SER A 360 -3.64 -16.88 -13.31
C SER A 360 -4.58 -17.67 -12.40
N TYR A 361 -5.42 -16.96 -11.70
CA TYR A 361 -6.82 -17.33 -11.54
C TYR A 361 -7.68 -16.07 -11.35
N ASP A 362 -8.93 -16.11 -11.80
CA ASP A 362 -9.93 -15.04 -11.81
C ASP A 362 -10.29 -14.59 -10.37
N GLU A 363 -9.38 -13.85 -9.73
CA GLU A 363 -9.42 -13.53 -8.29
C GLU A 363 -10.50 -12.51 -7.94
N ALA A 364 -10.94 -11.70 -8.91
CA ALA A 364 -12.11 -10.85 -8.73
C ALA A 364 -13.37 -11.69 -8.40
N SER A 365 -13.41 -12.94 -8.88
CA SER A 365 -14.49 -13.89 -8.57
C SER A 365 -14.42 -14.45 -7.15
N GLN A 366 -13.28 -14.36 -6.46
CA GLN A 366 -13.08 -14.91 -5.11
C GLN A 366 -13.33 -13.90 -4.00
N SER A 367 -13.40 -12.62 -4.32
CA SER A 367 -13.69 -11.58 -3.35
C SER A 367 -15.10 -11.73 -2.76
N LEU A 368 -15.20 -11.68 -1.43
CA LEU A 368 -16.48 -11.77 -0.73
C LEU A 368 -17.21 -10.43 -0.70
N ILE A 369 -16.49 -9.32 -0.55
CA ILE A 369 -17.04 -7.98 -0.43
C ILE A 369 -16.95 -7.27 -1.79
N SER A 370 -18.01 -6.66 -2.26
CA SER A 370 -18.01 -5.84 -3.48
C SER A 370 -17.88 -4.35 -3.19
N ASN A 371 -18.37 -3.89 -2.04
CA ASN A 371 -18.28 -2.49 -1.61
C ASN A 371 -18.48 -2.36 -0.10
N VAL A 372 -18.00 -1.23 0.45
CA VAL A 372 -18.20 -0.85 1.85
C VAL A 372 -18.78 0.56 1.90
N ALA A 373 -19.84 0.75 2.68
CA ALA A 373 -20.45 2.04 2.86
C ALA A 373 -20.56 2.38 4.35
N TYR A 374 -20.54 3.68 4.66
CA TYR A 374 -20.48 4.18 6.02
C TYR A 374 -21.59 5.19 6.28
N ALA A 375 -22.06 5.21 7.53
CA ALA A 375 -22.93 6.23 8.06
C ALA A 375 -22.66 6.40 9.56
N TYR A 376 -22.97 7.55 10.15
CA TYR A 376 -22.87 7.70 11.59
C TYR A 376 -23.99 8.57 12.16
N SER A 377 -24.26 8.38 13.45
CA SER A 377 -25.19 9.16 14.26
C SER A 377 -24.48 9.71 15.49
N ASN A 378 -25.22 10.40 16.37
CA ASN A 378 -24.68 10.90 17.65
C ASN A 378 -24.06 9.81 18.53
N THR A 379 -24.50 8.55 18.39
CA THR A 379 -24.09 7.46 19.29
C THR A 379 -23.30 6.37 18.64
N SER A 380 -23.39 6.19 17.32
CA SER A 380 -22.85 5.02 16.66
C SER A 380 -22.36 5.32 15.24
N ILE A 381 -21.34 4.58 14.82
CA ILE A 381 -20.97 4.43 13.40
C ILE A 381 -21.58 3.12 12.88
N PHE A 382 -21.97 3.13 11.62
CA PHE A 382 -22.55 2.00 10.91
C PHE A 382 -21.70 1.72 9.70
N VAL A 383 -21.36 0.44 9.51
CA VAL A 383 -20.61 -0.04 8.35
C VAL A 383 -21.45 -1.06 7.63
N ARG A 384 -21.75 -0.81 6.37
CA ARG A 384 -22.45 -1.72 5.47
C ARG A 384 -21.45 -2.41 4.56
N LEU A 385 -21.34 -3.72 4.72
CA LEU A 385 -20.53 -4.57 3.85
C LEU A 385 -21.45 -5.17 2.79
N ILE A 386 -21.25 -4.80 1.53
CA ILE A 386 -22.03 -5.31 0.40
C ILE A 386 -21.32 -6.55 -0.11
N LEU A 387 -22.02 -7.68 -0.09
CA LEU A 387 -21.44 -8.97 -0.46
C LEU A 387 -21.66 -9.27 -1.95
N ARG A 388 -20.59 -9.71 -2.61
CA ARG A 388 -20.64 -10.15 -4.01
C ARG A 388 -21.23 -11.55 -4.16
N ARG A 389 -21.11 -12.37 -3.12
CA ARG A 389 -21.57 -13.76 -3.06
C ARG A 389 -22.02 -14.14 -1.66
N SER A 390 -22.54 -15.34 -1.50
CA SER A 390 -22.97 -15.88 -0.21
C SER A 390 -21.80 -15.93 0.78
N PHE A 391 -22.10 -15.65 2.04
CA PHE A 391 -21.13 -15.71 3.13
C PHE A 391 -20.95 -17.16 3.57
N GLU A 392 -19.90 -17.81 3.10
CA GLU A 392 -19.60 -19.22 3.34
C GLU A 392 -19.15 -19.46 4.80
N PRO A 393 -19.39 -20.67 5.37
CA PRO A 393 -19.11 -20.96 6.78
C PRO A 393 -17.64 -20.82 7.19
N ASP A 394 -16.70 -21.07 6.30
CA ASP A 394 -15.26 -20.99 6.51
C ASP A 394 -14.70 -19.57 6.33
N ARG A 395 -15.52 -18.62 5.88
CA ARG A 395 -15.11 -17.24 5.64
C ARG A 395 -15.27 -16.38 6.89
N LYS A 396 -14.34 -15.44 7.05
CA LYS A 396 -14.37 -14.42 8.09
C LYS A 396 -14.09 -13.05 7.49
N ILE A 397 -14.75 -12.03 8.02
CA ILE A 397 -14.48 -10.63 7.72
C ILE A 397 -13.94 -9.98 8.97
N SER A 398 -12.74 -9.41 8.89
CA SER A 398 -12.18 -8.53 9.91
C SER A 398 -12.44 -7.09 9.50
N LEU A 399 -13.21 -6.36 10.29
CA LEU A 399 -13.43 -4.93 10.14
C LEU A 399 -12.60 -4.20 11.20
N PHE A 400 -11.72 -3.30 10.76
CA PHE A 400 -10.91 -2.45 11.61
C PHE A 400 -11.56 -1.07 11.71
N LEU A 401 -11.67 -0.55 12.94
CA LEU A 401 -12.21 0.78 13.24
C LEU A 401 -11.35 1.39 14.36
N PHE A 402 -10.35 2.18 13.98
CA PHE A 402 -9.44 2.83 14.92
C PHE A 402 -9.82 4.30 15.02
N GLY A 403 -10.40 4.66 16.15
CA GLY A 403 -10.76 6.04 16.43
C GLY A 403 -9.50 6.90 16.66
N TYR A 404 -9.53 8.13 16.16
CA TYR A 404 -8.61 9.19 16.53
C TYR A 404 -9.42 10.35 17.15
N SER A 405 -8.96 10.86 18.28
CA SER A 405 -9.55 12.03 18.92
C SER A 405 -8.47 13.05 19.27
N SER A 406 -8.74 14.30 18.97
CA SER A 406 -7.87 15.41 19.32
C SER A 406 -7.69 15.61 20.86
N ARG A 407 -8.42 14.86 21.69
CA ARG A 407 -8.43 14.99 23.16
C ARG A 407 -7.61 13.90 23.87
N THR A 408 -7.23 12.86 23.18
CA THR A 408 -6.58 11.67 23.77
C THR A 408 -5.43 11.23 22.88
N ASN A 409 -4.32 10.80 23.46
CA ASN A 409 -3.20 10.25 22.70
C ASN A 409 -3.65 9.00 21.94
N PHE A 410 -3.27 8.87 20.68
CA PHE A 410 -3.70 7.77 19.84
C PHE A 410 -3.29 6.40 20.41
N SER A 411 -2.12 6.32 21.09
CA SER A 411 -1.66 5.10 21.76
C SER A 411 -2.60 4.60 22.87
N GLU A 412 -3.38 5.50 23.48
CA GLU A 412 -4.35 5.17 24.53
C GLU A 412 -5.75 4.88 23.98
N MET A 413 -6.01 5.27 22.74
CA MET A 413 -7.32 5.06 22.11
C MET A 413 -7.55 3.58 21.77
N PRO A 414 -8.80 3.09 21.85
CA PRO A 414 -9.14 1.72 21.49
C PRO A 414 -8.80 1.38 20.04
N LYS A 415 -8.24 0.18 19.80
CA LYS A 415 -7.93 -0.36 18.48
C LYS A 415 -8.94 -1.46 18.14
N ILE A 416 -10.14 -1.04 17.76
CA ILE A 416 -11.28 -1.94 17.64
C ILE A 416 -11.23 -2.73 16.33
N ARG A 417 -11.27 -4.05 16.48
CA ARG A 417 -11.41 -5.01 15.39
C ARG A 417 -12.62 -5.91 15.64
N LEU A 418 -13.53 -5.96 14.68
CA LEU A 418 -14.64 -6.91 14.67
C LEU A 418 -14.29 -8.05 13.71
N VAL A 419 -14.44 -9.28 14.20
CA VAL A 419 -14.35 -10.49 13.37
C VAL A 419 -15.74 -11.03 13.20
N VAL A 420 -16.27 -10.95 11.98
CA VAL A 420 -17.62 -11.38 11.61
C VAL A 420 -17.50 -12.68 10.81
N SER A 421 -18.24 -13.69 11.23
CA SER A 421 -18.49 -14.92 10.47
C SER A 421 -19.99 -15.06 10.19
N PRO A 422 -20.43 -16.03 9.39
CA PRO A 422 -21.86 -16.23 9.15
C PRO A 422 -22.69 -16.42 10.42
N PHE A 423 -22.10 -17.00 11.47
CA PHE A 423 -22.82 -17.41 12.68
C PHE A 423 -22.43 -16.63 13.95
N ALA A 424 -21.28 -15.95 13.93
CA ALA A 424 -20.73 -15.34 15.14
C ALA A 424 -20.09 -13.98 14.84
N THR A 425 -19.96 -13.18 15.89
CA THR A 425 -19.18 -11.93 15.87
C THR A 425 -18.36 -11.85 17.14
N SER A 426 -17.09 -11.51 16.99
CA SER A 426 -16.19 -11.23 18.10
C SER A 426 -15.63 -9.83 17.96
N VAL A 427 -15.50 -9.12 19.06
CA VAL A 427 -14.96 -7.76 19.12
C VAL A 427 -13.67 -7.79 19.94
N TYR A 428 -12.65 -7.11 19.44
CA TYR A 428 -11.34 -7.02 20.07
C TYR A 428 -10.91 -5.56 20.20
N ASP A 429 -10.17 -5.25 21.25
CA ASP A 429 -9.38 -4.04 21.40
C ASP A 429 -7.90 -4.47 21.43
N GLY A 430 -7.20 -4.26 20.32
CA GLY A 430 -5.92 -4.91 20.07
C GLY A 430 -6.05 -6.44 20.09
N GLU A 431 -5.35 -7.09 21.00
CA GLU A 431 -5.44 -8.56 21.21
C GLU A 431 -6.56 -8.97 22.19
N ARG A 432 -7.06 -8.03 23.00
CA ARG A 432 -8.04 -8.32 24.06
C ARG A 432 -9.46 -8.45 23.53
N ARG A 433 -10.08 -9.62 23.72
CA ARG A 433 -11.51 -9.81 23.39
C ARG A 433 -12.41 -9.03 24.34
N ILE A 434 -13.40 -8.32 23.78
CA ILE A 434 -14.44 -7.57 24.52
C ILE A 434 -15.73 -8.38 24.50
N LEU A 435 -16.23 -8.76 25.69
CA LEU A 435 -17.44 -9.58 25.80
C LEU A 435 -18.72 -8.75 25.69
N SER A 436 -18.73 -7.52 26.19
CA SER A 436 -19.87 -6.59 26.19
C SER A 436 -19.53 -5.28 25.50
N SER A 437 -19.38 -5.32 24.17
CA SER A 437 -18.94 -4.16 23.38
C SER A 437 -20.08 -3.18 23.06
N GLY A 438 -21.34 -3.64 23.10
CA GLY A 438 -22.50 -2.90 22.58
C GLY A 438 -22.54 -2.81 21.04
N ALA A 439 -21.57 -3.41 20.34
CA ALA A 439 -21.63 -3.56 18.90
C ALA A 439 -22.65 -4.63 18.50
N SER A 440 -23.33 -4.42 17.38
CA SER A 440 -24.28 -5.38 16.83
C SER A 440 -24.07 -5.59 15.33
N VAL A 441 -24.43 -6.77 14.85
CA VAL A 441 -24.29 -7.17 13.45
C VAL A 441 -25.64 -7.70 12.95
N SER A 442 -26.19 -7.03 11.95
CA SER A 442 -27.38 -7.45 11.23
C SER A 442 -26.98 -8.06 9.89
N ARG A 443 -27.41 -9.28 9.62
CA ARG A 443 -27.17 -10.00 8.38
C ARG A 443 -28.43 -9.96 7.53
N GLN A 444 -28.28 -9.47 6.30
CA GLN A 444 -29.37 -9.31 5.35
C GLN A 444 -29.01 -9.97 4.02
N LYS A 445 -30.00 -10.16 3.14
CA LYS A 445 -29.73 -10.66 1.79
C LYS A 445 -28.82 -9.66 1.06
N GLY A 446 -27.64 -10.13 0.65
CA GLY A 446 -26.67 -9.31 -0.09
C GLY A 446 -25.77 -8.41 0.76
N GLY A 447 -25.81 -8.48 2.09
CA GLY A 447 -24.92 -7.66 2.90
C GLY A 447 -25.04 -7.82 4.41
N ILE A 448 -24.15 -7.09 5.08
CA ILE A 448 -24.01 -7.08 6.53
C ILE A 448 -23.99 -5.63 6.99
N ILE A 449 -24.74 -5.28 8.00
CA ILE A 449 -24.64 -3.99 8.68
C ILE A 449 -24.03 -4.22 10.05
N VAL A 450 -22.91 -3.55 10.29
CA VAL A 450 -22.23 -3.52 11.59
C VAL A 450 -22.51 -2.18 12.25
N LYS A 451 -23.10 -2.17 13.44
CA LYS A 451 -23.29 -0.98 14.28
C LYS A 451 -22.27 -1.00 15.40
N VAL A 452 -21.51 0.07 15.56
CA VAL A 452 -20.48 0.21 16.60
C VAL A 452 -20.70 1.50 17.37
N PRO A 453 -20.88 1.46 18.71
CA PRO A 453 -21.00 2.66 19.51
C PRO A 453 -19.74 3.54 19.42
N LEU A 454 -19.89 4.85 19.20
CA LEU A 454 -18.76 5.80 19.15
C LEU A 454 -17.96 5.81 20.47
N LYS A 455 -18.61 5.54 21.61
CA LYS A 455 -17.92 5.39 22.90
C LYS A 455 -16.90 4.25 22.91
N LEU A 456 -17.16 3.17 22.15
CA LEU A 456 -16.25 2.03 22.03
C LEU A 456 -14.98 2.42 21.25
N LEU A 457 -15.07 3.43 20.37
CA LEU A 457 -13.98 3.97 19.59
C LEU A 457 -13.28 5.17 20.27
N GLY A 458 -13.65 5.49 21.53
CA GLY A 458 -13.08 6.63 22.26
C GLY A 458 -13.68 7.99 21.90
N LYS A 459 -14.87 8.04 21.32
CA LYS A 459 -15.55 9.26 20.81
C LYS A 459 -14.65 10.00 19.81
N PRO A 460 -14.37 9.41 18.68
CA PRO A 460 -13.38 9.89 17.72
C PRO A 460 -13.88 11.11 16.92
N ASP A 461 -12.92 11.91 16.46
CA ASP A 461 -13.10 12.94 15.43
C ASP A 461 -12.84 12.36 14.03
N TYR A 462 -11.94 11.34 13.95
CA TYR A 462 -11.62 10.57 12.74
C TYR A 462 -11.66 9.07 13.02
N VAL A 463 -11.94 8.28 11.98
CA VAL A 463 -11.87 6.82 12.07
C VAL A 463 -11.03 6.27 10.92
N LEU A 464 -9.92 5.61 11.26
CA LEU A 464 -9.14 4.84 10.30
C LEU A 464 -9.80 3.46 10.17
N THR A 465 -10.11 3.06 8.94
CA THR A 465 -10.89 1.84 8.69
C THR A 465 -10.39 1.06 7.48
N ALA A 466 -10.47 -0.25 7.59
CA ALA A 466 -10.27 -1.20 6.50
C ALA A 466 -11.03 -2.50 6.79
N THR A 467 -11.21 -3.34 5.77
CA THR A 467 -11.73 -4.70 5.91
C THR A 467 -10.74 -5.71 5.35
N LYS A 468 -10.65 -6.87 5.99
CA LYS A 468 -9.92 -8.04 5.46
C LYS A 468 -10.85 -9.24 5.45
N THR A 469 -10.84 -10.00 4.35
CA THR A 469 -11.56 -11.27 4.28
C THR A 469 -10.56 -12.41 4.32
N GLY A 470 -10.93 -13.51 4.97
CA GLY A 470 -10.08 -14.70 5.08
C GLY A 470 -10.86 -15.98 4.96
N ALA A 471 -10.19 -17.05 4.50
CA ALA A 471 -10.65 -18.42 4.56
C ALA A 471 -9.78 -19.17 5.58
N GLY A 472 -10.38 -19.60 6.69
CA GLY A 472 -9.60 -20.09 7.83
C GLY A 472 -8.68 -18.99 8.38
N GLU A 473 -7.38 -19.23 8.35
CA GLU A 473 -6.36 -18.25 8.77
C GLU A 473 -5.72 -17.49 7.59
N MET A 474 -6.01 -17.88 6.35
CA MET A 474 -5.41 -17.24 5.16
C MET A 474 -6.19 -15.99 4.75
N PRO A 475 -5.53 -14.86 4.56
CA PRO A 475 -6.15 -13.68 3.97
C PRO A 475 -6.49 -13.94 2.50
N VAL A 476 -7.70 -13.54 2.07
CA VAL A 476 -8.17 -13.71 0.69
C VAL A 476 -8.23 -12.36 -0.02
N SER A 477 -8.74 -11.33 0.65
CA SER A 477 -8.84 -9.99 0.10
C SER A 477 -8.88 -8.94 1.20
N GLU A 478 -8.52 -7.72 0.85
CA GLU A 478 -8.59 -6.58 1.77
C GLU A 478 -8.99 -5.30 1.03
N THR A 479 -9.64 -4.37 1.75
CA THR A 479 -9.89 -3.02 1.25
C THR A 479 -8.72 -2.11 1.59
N PHE A 480 -8.58 -1.01 0.86
CA PHE A 480 -7.64 0.05 1.25
C PHE A 480 -8.03 0.66 2.59
N TRP A 481 -7.01 1.08 3.34
CA TRP A 481 -7.24 1.91 4.50
C TRP A 481 -7.82 3.27 4.08
N ARG A 482 -8.84 3.70 4.80
CA ARG A 482 -9.50 4.99 4.62
C ARG A 482 -9.51 5.76 5.94
N VAL A 483 -9.56 7.08 5.82
CA VAL A 483 -9.73 7.98 6.95
C VAL A 483 -11.10 8.66 6.80
N LEU A 484 -11.99 8.34 7.70
CA LEU A 484 -13.32 8.94 7.78
C LEU A 484 -13.26 10.14 8.73
N VAL A 485 -13.87 11.26 8.35
CA VAL A 485 -14.04 12.43 9.20
C VAL A 485 -15.47 12.43 9.70
N LEU A 486 -15.67 12.56 11.00
CA LEU A 486 -16.99 12.63 11.64
C LEU A 486 -17.32 14.10 11.96
N GLU A 487 -18.30 14.67 11.27
CA GLU A 487 -18.79 16.05 11.49
C GLU A 487 -19.83 16.19 12.59
#